data_5e219d08a93364d861450dc61368ad07
#
_entry.id   5e219d08a93364d861450dc61368ad07
#
_cell.length_a   1.000
_cell.length_b   1.000
_cell.length_c   1.000
_cell.angle_alpha   90.00
_cell.angle_beta   90.00
_cell.angle_gamma   90.00
#
_symmetry.space_group_name_H-M   'P 1'
#
loop_
_entity.id
_entity.type
_entity.pdbx_description
1 polymer ?
#
loop_
_entity_poly.entity_id
_entity_poly.type
_entity_poly.pdbx_seq_one_letter_code
_entity_poly.pdbx_strand_id
1 'polypeptide(L)' 'MPWTGKEFKEKHAHGLSDHQAHNASRQANAMLSAGVDEGVAIATAIKRAKKEPRHDD' A
#
# COMPACT_ATOMS: atom_id res chain seq x y z
N MET A 1 3.81 12.89 -2.80
CA MET A 1 3.47 11.48 -2.59
C MET A 1 4.64 10.62 -3.06
N PRO A 2 5.21 9.83 -2.17
CA PRO A 2 6.36 9.00 -2.54
C PRO A 2 6.03 7.94 -3.58
N TRP A 3 4.81 7.41 -3.57
CA TRP A 3 4.45 6.35 -4.51
C TRP A 3 3.11 6.61 -5.17
N THR A 4 3.03 6.27 -6.46
CA THR A 4 1.73 6.05 -7.09
C THR A 4 1.35 4.60 -6.82
N GLY A 5 0.09 4.25 -7.08
CA GLY A 5 -0.34 2.86 -6.91
C GLY A 5 0.48 1.90 -7.78
N LYS A 6 0.77 2.32 -9.01
CA LYS A 6 1.54 1.50 -9.93
C LYS A 6 2.97 1.29 -9.43
N GLU A 7 3.62 2.36 -8.99
CA GLU A 7 4.98 2.27 -8.49
C GLU A 7 5.04 1.42 -7.24
N PHE A 8 4.09 1.59 -6.34
CA PHE A 8 4.06 0.83 -5.12
C PHE A 8 3.93 -0.66 -5.42
N LYS A 9 3.04 -1.00 -6.35
CA LYS A 9 2.86 -2.39 -6.73
C LYS A 9 4.13 -2.98 -7.30
N GLU A 10 4.78 -2.25 -8.19
CA GLU A 10 5.99 -2.75 -8.84
C GLU A 10 7.14 -2.94 -7.88
N LYS A 11 7.26 -2.06 -6.89
CA LYS A 11 8.42 -2.08 -6.00
C LYS A 11 8.20 -2.86 -4.73
N HIS A 12 6.98 -2.87 -4.21
CA HIS A 12 6.75 -3.39 -2.87
C HIS A 12 5.58 -4.35 -2.75
N ALA A 13 4.73 -4.44 -3.77
CA ALA A 13 3.47 -5.15 -3.60
C ALA A 13 3.12 -6.01 -4.81
N HIS A 14 4.08 -6.79 -5.26
CA HIS A 14 3.89 -7.61 -6.47
C HIS A 14 2.73 -8.59 -6.34
N GLY A 15 2.47 -9.06 -5.13
CA GLY A 15 1.42 -10.04 -4.91
C GLY A 15 0.02 -9.46 -4.75
N LEU A 16 -0.12 -8.16 -4.78
CA LEU A 16 -1.42 -7.52 -4.61
C LEU A 16 -2.06 -7.23 -5.95
N SER A 17 -3.40 -7.20 -5.95
CA SER A 17 -4.12 -6.74 -7.14
C SER A 17 -3.89 -5.23 -7.31
N ASP A 18 -4.26 -4.70 -8.48
CA ASP A 18 -4.12 -3.28 -8.72
C ASP A 18 -4.89 -2.47 -7.68
N HIS A 19 -6.10 -2.89 -7.36
CA HIS A 19 -6.92 -2.19 -6.38
C HIS A 19 -6.28 -2.23 -4.99
N GLN A 20 -5.80 -3.40 -4.59
CA GLN A 20 -5.15 -3.56 -3.29
C GLN A 20 -3.87 -2.74 -3.23
N ALA A 21 -3.09 -2.74 -4.30
CA ALA A 21 -1.86 -1.97 -4.33
C ALA A 21 -2.13 -0.48 -4.27
N HIS A 22 -3.18 -0.02 -4.94
CA HIS A 22 -3.56 1.39 -4.88
C HIS A 22 -3.90 1.79 -3.45
N ASN A 23 -4.71 0.99 -2.78
CA ASN A 23 -5.07 1.27 -1.39
C ASN A 23 -3.85 1.23 -0.48
N ALA A 24 -2.97 0.26 -0.70
CA ALA A 24 -1.75 0.16 0.10
C ALA A 24 -0.88 1.38 -0.09
N SER A 25 -0.73 1.86 -1.33
CA SER A 25 0.10 3.04 -1.58
C SER A 25 -0.46 4.27 -0.88
N ARG A 26 -1.77 4.43 -0.89
CA ARG A 26 -2.40 5.55 -0.20
C ARG A 26 -2.16 5.49 1.30
N GLN A 27 -2.28 4.31 1.88
CA GLN A 27 -2.05 4.15 3.32
C GLN A 27 -0.58 4.39 3.67
N ALA A 28 0.33 3.87 2.85
CA ALA A 28 1.76 4.07 3.09
C ALA A 28 2.13 5.54 2.99
N ASN A 29 1.60 6.23 1.98
CA ASN A 29 1.85 7.66 1.83
C ASN A 29 1.33 8.46 3.03
N ALA A 30 0.14 8.11 3.50
CA ALA A 30 -0.44 8.78 4.66
C ALA A 30 0.39 8.56 5.91
N MET A 31 0.88 7.34 6.09
CA MET A 31 1.72 7.03 7.25
C MET A 31 3.05 7.79 7.20
N LEU A 32 3.65 7.90 6.02
CA LEU A 32 4.87 8.68 5.87
C LEU A 32 4.62 10.15 6.23
N SER A 33 3.50 10.70 5.79
CA SER A 33 3.15 12.08 6.12
C SER A 33 2.97 12.27 7.62
N ALA A 34 2.56 11.21 8.32
CA ALA A 34 2.39 11.26 9.76
C ALA A 34 3.68 10.97 10.53
N GLY A 35 4.78 10.77 9.83
CA GLY A 35 6.07 10.55 10.48
C GLY A 35 6.41 9.09 10.75
N VAL A 36 5.66 8.17 10.18
CA VAL A 36 5.95 6.74 10.36
C VAL A 36 7.16 6.37 9.50
N ASP A 37 8.02 5.51 10.02
CA ASP A 37 9.18 5.03 9.30
C ASP A 37 8.77 4.35 7.99
N GLU A 38 9.56 4.57 6.94
CA GLU A 38 9.22 4.08 5.61
C GLU A 38 9.00 2.57 5.57
N GLY A 39 9.92 1.82 6.14
CA GLY A 39 9.79 0.36 6.14
C GLY A 39 8.55 -0.11 6.88
N VAL A 40 8.24 0.53 8.00
CA VAL A 40 7.04 0.20 8.76
C VAL A 40 5.79 0.57 7.97
N ALA A 41 5.80 1.73 7.32
CA ALA A 41 4.66 2.18 6.54
C ALA A 41 4.36 1.18 5.41
N ILE A 42 5.38 0.76 4.69
CA ILE A 42 5.21 -0.19 3.59
C ILE A 42 4.66 -1.52 4.10
N ALA A 43 5.29 -2.07 5.13
CA ALA A 43 4.88 -3.38 5.65
C ALA A 43 3.46 -3.34 6.18
N THR A 44 3.11 -2.28 6.92
CA THR A 44 1.78 -2.14 7.49
C THR A 44 0.74 -1.98 6.40
N ALA A 45 1.04 -1.17 5.39
CA ALA A 45 0.10 -0.93 4.31
C ALA A 45 -0.19 -2.22 3.54
N ILE A 46 0.82 -3.00 3.25
CA ILE A 46 0.65 -4.25 2.54
C ILE A 46 -0.17 -5.23 3.37
N LYS A 47 0.14 -5.33 4.65
CA LYS A 47 -0.59 -6.23 5.54
C LYS A 47 -2.07 -5.88 5.59
N ARG A 48 -2.38 -4.59 5.70
CA ARG A 48 -3.76 -4.15 5.73
C ARG A 48 -4.48 -4.40 4.42
N ALA A 49 -3.80 -4.15 3.31
CA ALA A 49 -4.39 -4.36 2.00
C ALA A 49 -4.73 -5.83 1.78
N LYS A 50 -3.87 -6.73 2.24
CA LYS A 50 -4.12 -8.15 2.11
C LYS A 50 -5.28 -8.62 2.95
N LYS A 51 -5.53 -7.96 4.06
CA LYS A 51 -6.62 -8.35 4.97
C LYS A 51 -7.97 -7.82 4.53
N GLU A 52 -7.99 -6.79 3.69
CA GLU A 52 -9.25 -6.22 3.28
C GLU A 52 -10.02 -7.21 2.42
N PRO A 53 -11.34 -7.31 2.63
CA PRO A 53 -12.16 -8.14 1.76
C PRO A 53 -12.08 -7.61 0.34
N ARG A 54 -12.11 -8.50 -0.61
CA ARG A 54 -12.10 -8.10 -2.00
C ARG A 54 -13.47 -7.55 -2.38
N HIS A 55 -13.43 -6.44 -3.05
CA HIS A 55 -14.66 -5.80 -3.51
C HIS A 55 -14.81 -5.97 -4.98
N ASP A 56 -14.58 -7.12 -5.43
CA ASP A 56 -14.65 -7.40 -6.83
C ASP A 56 -16.02 -7.88 -7.26
N ASP A 57 -16.91 -7.76 -6.40
CA ASP A 57 -18.26 -8.13 -6.68
C ASP A 57 -18.98 -7.15 -7.57
#